data_21cafb6519946b5f268bcb872a2b23cf
#
_entry.id   21cafb6519946b5f268bcb872a2b23cf
#
_cell.length_a   1.000
_cell.length_b   1.000
_cell.length_c   1.000
_cell.angle_alpha   90.00
_cell.angle_beta   90.00
_cell.angle_gamma   90.00
#
_symmetry.space_group_name_H-M   'P 1'
#
loop_
_entity.id
_entity.type
_entity.pdbx_description
1 polymer ?
#
loop_
_entity_poly.entity_id
_entity_poly.type
_entity_poly.pdbx_seq_one_letter_code
_entity_poly.pdbx_strand_id
1 'polypeptide(L)'
;MQPLIETLMTKFPEAVLCVEADTARSEVTVQVAADRILDVARFLHDAPEASFDHLTDICSVDYPEDRQRFEVVYHLHSLTYHRRIRLKARLSEEEPTIASVTGIWKGAEFLE
;
A
#
# COMPACT_ATOMS: atom_id res chain seq x y z
N MET A 1 11.20 -10.54 4.35
CA MET A 1 10.54 -9.52 3.50
C MET A 1 11.37 -9.00 2.35
N GLN A 2 12.69 -9.07 2.45
CA GLN A 2 13.56 -8.53 1.41
C GLN A 2 13.31 -9.14 0.01
N PRO A 3 13.14 -10.46 -0.14
CA PRO A 3 12.83 -11.01 -1.46
C PRO A 3 11.53 -10.50 -2.06
N LEU A 4 10.51 -10.26 -1.23
CA LEU A 4 9.25 -9.70 -1.68
C LEU A 4 9.41 -8.26 -2.16
N ILE A 5 10.19 -7.45 -1.44
CA ILE A 5 10.47 -6.07 -1.81
C ILE A 5 11.19 -6.02 -3.15
N GLU A 6 12.17 -6.89 -3.35
CA GLU A 6 12.91 -6.98 -4.62
C GLU A 6 11.98 -7.36 -5.77
N THR A 7 11.05 -8.29 -5.53
CA THR A 7 10.04 -8.67 -6.53
C THR A 7 9.14 -7.51 -6.87
N LEU A 8 8.68 -6.75 -5.88
CA LEU A 8 7.87 -5.56 -6.10
C LEU A 8 8.59 -4.52 -6.94
N MET A 9 9.84 -4.24 -6.62
CA MET A 9 10.63 -3.25 -7.33
C MET A 9 10.92 -3.67 -8.77
N THR A 10 11.10 -4.97 -9.00
CA THR A 10 11.34 -5.52 -10.34
C THR A 10 10.07 -5.54 -11.18
N LYS A 11 8.94 -5.91 -10.57
CA LYS A 11 7.67 -6.06 -11.28
C LYS A 11 6.97 -4.72 -11.50
N PHE A 12 7.11 -3.80 -10.58
CA PHE A 12 6.47 -2.48 -10.64
C PHE A 12 7.48 -1.35 -10.46
N PRO A 13 8.47 -1.22 -11.36
CA PRO A 13 9.54 -0.24 -11.17
C PRO A 13 9.06 1.21 -11.23
N GLU A 14 7.96 1.47 -11.94
CA GLU A 14 7.39 2.82 -12.05
C GLU A 14 6.38 3.13 -10.95
N ALA A 15 5.82 2.10 -10.32
CA ALA A 15 4.81 2.25 -9.28
C ALA A 15 5.42 2.45 -7.90
N VAL A 16 6.51 1.75 -7.60
CA VAL A 16 7.16 1.81 -6.29
C VAL A 16 8.10 3.02 -6.26
N LEU A 17 7.75 4.02 -5.47
CA LEU A 17 8.50 5.28 -5.40
C LEU A 17 9.57 5.26 -4.30
N CYS A 18 9.28 4.62 -3.17
CA CYS A 18 10.18 4.59 -2.03
C CYS A 18 9.84 3.39 -1.13
N VAL A 19 10.85 2.80 -0.51
CA VAL A 19 10.67 1.70 0.43
C VAL A 19 11.42 2.03 1.72
N GLU A 20 10.73 1.93 2.86
CA GLU A 20 11.32 2.10 4.17
C GLU A 20 11.04 0.84 5.00
N ALA A 21 12.09 0.23 5.54
CA ALA A 21 11.96 -0.97 6.34
C ALA A 21 12.24 -0.68 7.80
N ASP A 22 11.33 -1.11 8.68
CA ASP A 22 11.53 -1.09 10.14
C ASP A 22 11.72 -2.53 10.60
N THR A 23 12.98 -2.92 10.75
CA THR A 23 13.34 -4.29 11.12
C THR A 23 12.94 -4.63 12.56
N ALA A 24 12.90 -3.64 13.45
CA ALA A 24 12.51 -3.85 14.84
C ALA A 24 11.03 -4.23 14.99
N ARG A 25 10.18 -3.75 14.09
CA ARG A 25 8.73 -4.00 14.11
C ARG A 25 8.27 -4.98 13.05
N SER A 26 9.17 -5.52 12.25
CA SER A 26 8.87 -6.36 11.09
C SER A 26 7.85 -5.69 10.16
N GLU A 27 7.96 -4.39 10.01
CA GLU A 27 7.11 -3.56 9.16
C GLU A 27 7.89 -2.97 8.01
N VAL A 28 7.24 -2.86 6.85
CA VAL A 28 7.79 -2.19 5.68
C VAL A 28 6.76 -1.17 5.20
N THR A 29 7.23 0.02 4.88
CA THR A 29 6.41 1.06 4.29
C THR A 29 6.84 1.26 2.84
N VAL A 30 5.89 1.14 1.92
CA VAL A 30 6.12 1.31 0.49
C VAL A 30 5.28 2.48 -0.01
N GLN A 31 5.94 3.48 -0.57
CA GLN A 31 5.24 4.58 -1.22
C GLN A 31 4.99 4.22 -2.68
N VAL A 32 3.73 4.26 -3.09
CA VAL A 32 3.25 3.80 -4.39
C VAL A 32 2.59 4.96 -5.12
N ALA A 33 2.78 5.01 -6.45
CA ALA A 33 2.06 5.96 -7.28
C ALA A 33 0.55 5.69 -7.21
N ALA A 34 -0.25 6.73 -6.99
CA ALA A 34 -1.69 6.57 -6.75
C ALA A 34 -2.42 5.90 -7.91
N ASP A 35 -2.00 6.14 -9.14
CA ASP A 35 -2.60 5.54 -10.34
C ASP A 35 -2.25 4.05 -10.52
N ARG A 36 -1.32 3.53 -9.72
CA ARG A 36 -0.89 2.14 -9.77
C ARG A 36 -1.20 1.35 -8.51
N ILE A 37 -1.97 1.95 -7.59
CA ILE A 37 -2.24 1.33 -6.29
C ILE A 37 -2.96 -0.03 -6.42
N LEU A 38 -3.89 -0.16 -7.36
CA LEU A 38 -4.61 -1.41 -7.56
C LEU A 38 -3.69 -2.54 -8.02
N ASP A 39 -2.75 -2.25 -8.91
CA ASP A 39 -1.82 -3.26 -9.42
C ASP A 39 -0.95 -3.81 -8.29
N VAL A 40 -0.38 -2.92 -7.48
CA VAL A 40 0.46 -3.30 -6.36
C VAL A 40 -0.34 -4.03 -5.28
N ALA A 41 -1.52 -3.50 -4.93
CA ALA A 41 -2.39 -4.11 -3.92
C ALA A 41 -2.83 -5.51 -4.32
N ARG A 42 -3.22 -5.70 -5.58
CA ARG A 42 -3.65 -7.00 -6.09
C ARG A 42 -2.51 -8.01 -6.06
N PHE A 43 -1.31 -7.59 -6.43
CA PHE A 43 -0.14 -8.46 -6.34
C PHE A 43 0.11 -8.90 -4.89
N LEU A 44 0.07 -7.97 -3.94
CA LEU A 44 0.30 -8.30 -2.54
C LEU A 44 -0.77 -9.24 -1.97
N HIS A 45 -2.01 -9.11 -2.43
CA HIS A 45 -3.09 -10.00 -2.03
C HIS A 45 -2.96 -11.39 -2.65
N ASP A 46 -2.70 -11.47 -3.95
CA ASP A 46 -2.80 -12.70 -4.72
C ASP A 46 -1.52 -13.54 -4.73
N ALA A 47 -0.34 -12.90 -4.65
CA ALA A 47 0.93 -13.62 -4.72
C ALA A 47 1.12 -14.53 -3.50
N PRO A 48 1.39 -15.84 -3.70
CA PRO A 48 1.57 -16.76 -2.57
C PRO A 48 2.72 -16.36 -1.64
N GLU A 49 3.78 -15.79 -2.16
CA GLU A 49 4.92 -15.32 -1.37
C GLU A 49 4.61 -14.07 -0.56
N ALA A 50 3.55 -13.37 -0.88
CA ALA A 50 3.11 -12.17 -0.16
C ALA A 50 1.98 -12.48 0.82
N SER A 51 0.87 -13.00 0.33
CA SER A 51 -0.30 -13.41 1.09
C SER A 51 -0.81 -12.34 2.07
N PHE A 52 -0.87 -11.07 1.63
CA PHE A 52 -1.44 -10.00 2.43
C PHE A 52 -2.96 -10.01 2.28
N ASP A 53 -3.59 -10.97 2.93
CA ASP A 53 -5.02 -11.25 2.84
C ASP A 53 -5.87 -10.40 3.78
N HIS A 54 -5.26 -9.65 4.69
CA HIS A 54 -5.97 -8.77 5.61
C HIS A 54 -5.63 -7.31 5.36
N LEU A 55 -6.66 -6.50 5.09
CA LEU A 55 -6.58 -5.05 5.14
C LEU A 55 -7.09 -4.63 6.52
N THR A 56 -6.19 -4.20 7.39
CA THR A 56 -6.54 -3.89 8.78
C THR A 56 -7.07 -2.49 8.95
N ASP A 57 -6.61 -1.54 8.13
CA ASP A 57 -7.07 -0.16 8.23
C ASP A 57 -6.72 0.62 6.96
N ILE A 58 -7.51 1.67 6.71
CA ILE A 58 -7.22 2.71 5.71
C ILE A 58 -7.37 4.04 6.42
N CYS A 59 -6.34 4.87 6.37
CA CYS A 59 -6.43 6.22 6.92
C CYS A 59 -5.88 7.23 5.92
N SER A 60 -6.26 8.49 6.09
CA SER A 60 -5.75 9.56 5.26
C SER A 60 -5.13 10.65 6.12
N VAL A 61 -4.08 11.26 5.58
CA VAL A 61 -3.37 12.35 6.24
C VAL A 61 -3.41 13.56 5.31
N ASP A 62 -3.67 14.73 5.87
CA ASP A 62 -3.71 15.99 5.14
C ASP A 62 -2.43 16.79 5.41
N TYR A 63 -1.72 17.12 4.34
CA TYR A 63 -0.53 17.98 4.37
C TYR A 63 -0.86 19.30 3.65
N PRO A 64 -1.52 20.26 4.31
CA PRO A 64 -2.11 21.42 3.63
C PRO A 64 -1.12 22.33 2.89
N GLU A 65 0.17 22.25 3.21
CA GLU A 65 1.20 23.06 2.57
C GLU A 65 1.93 22.33 1.44
N ASP A 66 1.56 21.08 1.15
CA ASP A 66 2.19 20.25 0.14
C ASP A 66 1.34 20.25 -1.13
N ARG A 67 2.00 20.16 -2.31
CA ARG A 67 1.30 20.00 -3.59
C ARG A 67 0.51 18.69 -3.64
N GLN A 68 1.12 17.62 -3.17
CA GLN A 68 0.44 16.34 -2.97
C GLN A 68 -0.12 16.34 -1.55
N ARG A 69 -1.22 17.05 -1.39
CA ARG A 69 -1.78 17.38 -0.10
C ARG A 69 -2.25 16.17 0.71
N PHE A 70 -2.86 15.19 0.05
CA PHE A 70 -3.46 14.06 0.74
C PHE A 70 -2.59 12.82 0.62
N GLU A 71 -2.50 12.06 1.69
CA GLU A 71 -1.84 10.75 1.70
C GLU A 71 -2.82 9.71 2.20
N VAL A 72 -3.04 8.65 1.40
CA VAL A 72 -3.86 7.52 1.81
C VAL A 72 -2.91 6.41 2.25
N VAL A 73 -3.15 5.87 3.44
CA VAL A 73 -2.29 4.84 4.04
C VAL A 73 -3.11 3.57 4.20
N TYR A 74 -2.63 2.48 3.60
CA TYR A 74 -3.24 1.15 3.70
C TYR A 74 -2.38 0.28 4.58
N HIS A 75 -2.97 -0.26 5.65
CA HIS A 75 -2.29 -1.17 6.57
C HIS A 75 -2.69 -2.60 6.25
N LEU A 76 -1.74 -3.38 5.74
CA LEU A 76 -1.95 -4.75 5.32
C LEU A 76 -1.22 -5.72 6.25
N HIS A 77 -1.82 -6.88 6.47
CA HIS A 77 -1.27 -7.91 7.34
C HIS A 77 -1.36 -9.28 6.68
N SER A 78 -0.26 -10.03 6.72
CA SER A 78 -0.24 -11.42 6.31
C SER A 78 -0.24 -12.30 7.57
N LEU A 79 -1.33 -13.03 7.78
CA LEU A 79 -1.43 -13.96 8.90
C LEU A 79 -0.54 -15.19 8.67
N THR A 80 -0.38 -15.60 7.41
CA THR A 80 0.45 -16.73 7.04
C THR A 80 1.92 -16.54 7.42
N TYR A 81 2.45 -15.35 7.16
CA TYR A 81 3.86 -15.04 7.38
C TYR A 81 4.11 -14.12 8.56
N HIS A 82 3.06 -13.70 9.26
CA HIS A 82 3.15 -12.76 10.39
C HIS A 82 3.92 -11.50 10.03
N ARG A 83 3.56 -10.91 8.87
CA ARG A 83 4.20 -9.71 8.35
C ARG A 83 3.19 -8.59 8.16
N ARG A 84 3.69 -7.36 8.25
CA ARG A 84 2.89 -6.17 8.00
C ARG A 84 3.55 -5.32 6.93
N ILE A 85 2.73 -4.75 6.07
CA ILE A 85 3.19 -3.79 5.08
C ILE A 85 2.25 -2.60 5.09
N ARG A 86 2.81 -1.43 4.91
CA ARG A 86 2.06 -0.19 4.82
C ARG A 86 2.26 0.38 3.44
N LEU A 87 1.17 0.57 2.71
CA LEU A 87 1.21 1.22 1.41
C LEU A 87 0.76 2.66 1.58
N LYS A 88 1.53 3.59 1.03
CA LYS A 88 1.20 5.02 1.06
C LYS A 88 1.09 5.54 -0.36
N ALA A 89 0.03 6.30 -0.64
CA ALA A 89 -0.17 6.94 -1.92
C ALA A 89 -0.51 8.41 -1.71
N ARG A 90 0.19 9.31 -2.41
CA ARG A 90 -0.05 10.74 -2.32
C ARG A 90 -1.00 11.19 -3.42
N LEU A 91 -1.92 12.08 -3.08
CA LEU A 91 -2.90 12.62 -4.00
C LEU A 91 -2.79 14.14 -4.01
N SER A 92 -2.94 14.74 -5.21
CA SER A 92 -2.96 16.20 -5.32
C SER A 92 -4.30 16.76 -4.86
N GLU A 93 -4.31 18.03 -4.45
CA GLU A 93 -5.53 18.73 -4.09
C GLU A 93 -6.48 18.84 -5.28
N GLU A 94 -5.94 18.91 -6.49
CA GLU A 94 -6.71 19.04 -7.73
C GLU A 94 -7.43 17.75 -8.12
N GLU A 95 -6.81 16.59 -7.86
CA GLU A 95 -7.38 15.28 -8.18
C GLU A 95 -7.26 14.36 -6.96
N PRO A 96 -8.06 14.57 -5.91
CA PRO A 96 -7.96 13.79 -4.68
C PRO A 96 -8.72 12.46 -4.76
N THR A 97 -8.58 11.74 -5.88
CA THR A 97 -9.25 10.47 -6.10
C THR A 97 -8.25 9.34 -6.25
N ILE A 98 -8.62 8.19 -5.72
CA ILE A 98 -7.83 6.96 -5.81
C ILE A 98 -8.77 5.79 -6.05
N ALA A 99 -8.28 4.79 -6.80
CA ALA A 99 -9.09 3.62 -7.11
C ALA A 99 -9.43 2.82 -5.84
N SER A 100 -10.66 2.33 -5.76
CA SER A 100 -11.14 1.54 -4.63
C SER A 100 -10.49 0.16 -4.58
N VAL A 101 -10.16 -0.31 -3.38
CA VAL A 101 -9.63 -1.66 -3.14
C VAL A 101 -10.70 -2.65 -2.68
N THR A 102 -11.97 -2.27 -2.72
CA THR A 102 -13.08 -3.15 -2.30
C THR A 102 -13.17 -4.44 -3.13
N GLY A 103 -12.72 -4.41 -4.39
CA GLY A 103 -12.65 -5.58 -5.24
C GLY A 103 -11.57 -6.57 -4.84
N ILE A 104 -10.61 -6.15 -4.02
CA ILE A 104 -9.51 -6.98 -3.53
C ILE A 104 -9.80 -7.48 -2.11
N TRP A 105 -10.20 -6.56 -1.23
CA TRP A 105 -10.57 -6.86 0.16
C TRP A 105 -12.00 -6.40 0.40
N LYS A 106 -12.90 -7.34 0.64
CA LYS A 106 -14.33 -7.03 0.83
C LYS A 106 -14.60 -6.08 2.00
N GLY A 107 -13.81 -6.18 3.05
CA GLY A 107 -13.96 -5.31 4.22
C GLY A 107 -13.57 -3.85 3.98
N ALA A 108 -12.92 -3.54 2.86
CA ALA A 108 -12.45 -2.19 2.57
C ALA A 108 -13.59 -1.19 2.43
N GLU A 109 -14.79 -1.62 2.05
CA GLU A 109 -15.93 -0.72 1.92
C GLU A 109 -16.31 -0.02 3.24
N PHE A 110 -16.00 -0.63 4.36
CA PHE A 110 -16.21 -0.03 5.68
C PHE A 110 -15.10 0.93 6.09
N LEU A 111 -13.93 0.84 5.43
CA LEU A 111 -12.76 1.65 5.75
C LEU A 111 -12.60 2.84 4.81
N GLU A 112 -13.03 2.69 3.57
CA GLU A 112 -12.99 3.77 2.58
C GLU A 112 -14.06 4.81 2.82
#